data_2d53ede462fbc26182521d9e8406372b
#
_entry.id   2d53ede462fbc26182521d9e8406372b
#
_cell.length_a   1.000
_cell.length_b   1.000
_cell.length_c   1.000
_cell.angle_alpha   90.00
_cell.angle_beta   90.00
_cell.angle_gamma   90.00
#
_symmetry.space_group_name_H-M   'P 1'
#
loop_
_entity.id
_entity.type
_entity.pdbx_description
1 polymer ?
#
loop_
_entity_poly.entity_id
_entity_poly.type
_entity_poly.pdbx_seq_one_letter_code
_entity_poly.pdbx_strand_id
1 'polypeptide(L)' 'MTIGKIKWFNPTKGYGFIEQGGNKDVFLHVSALEQAGISTLKEGEEIEFEIGENKGRENAINVKKVA' A
#
# COMPACT_ATOMS: atom_id res chain seq x y z
N MET A 1 7.03 -5.54 -10.33
CA MET A 1 6.38 -4.96 -9.15
C MET A 1 6.80 -3.51 -8.99
N THR A 2 5.99 -2.73 -8.36
CA THR A 2 6.23 -1.30 -8.19
C THR A 2 6.71 -1.02 -6.77
N ILE A 3 7.65 -0.10 -6.62
CA ILE A 3 8.09 0.34 -5.29
C ILE A 3 7.54 1.74 -5.06
N GLY A 4 6.92 1.94 -3.92
CA GLY A 4 6.40 3.23 -3.53
C GLY A 4 6.64 3.49 -2.06
N LYS A 5 6.25 4.67 -1.61
CA LYS A 5 6.38 5.07 -0.21
C LYS A 5 4.99 5.25 0.38
N ILE A 6 4.85 4.88 1.64
CA ILE A 6 3.60 5.08 2.35
C ILE A 6 3.39 6.57 2.57
N LYS A 7 2.33 7.10 1.99
CA LYS A 7 1.96 8.49 2.20
C LYS A 7 1.37 8.65 3.59
N TRP A 8 0.45 7.78 3.94
CA TRP A 8 -0.07 7.65 5.29
C TRP A 8 -0.83 6.34 5.39
N PHE A 9 -0.97 5.83 6.60
CA PHE A 9 -1.73 4.62 6.85
C PHE A 9 -2.41 4.72 8.21
N ASN A 10 -3.70 4.39 8.25
CA ASN A 10 -4.48 4.43 9.47
C ASN A 10 -4.92 3.01 9.83
N PRO A 11 -4.24 2.36 10.79
CA PRO A 11 -4.60 0.99 11.15
C PRO A 11 -5.97 0.90 11.85
N THR A 12 -6.43 1.99 12.45
CA THR A 12 -7.74 2.01 13.08
C THR A 12 -8.86 1.94 12.04
N LYS A 13 -8.71 2.68 10.95
CA LYS A 13 -9.66 2.65 9.85
C LYS A 13 -9.40 1.50 8.88
N GLY A 14 -8.20 0.95 8.90
CA GLY A 14 -7.83 -0.20 8.09
C GLY A 14 -7.45 0.12 6.65
N TYR A 15 -6.96 1.33 6.38
CA TYR A 15 -6.54 1.68 5.04
C TYR A 15 -5.53 2.83 5.03
N GLY A 16 -4.92 3.03 3.88
CA GLY A 16 -3.98 4.12 3.68
C GLY A 16 -3.71 4.30 2.19
N PHE A 17 -2.71 5.11 1.89
CA PHE A 17 -2.32 5.39 0.52
C PHE A 17 -0.82 5.28 0.35
N ILE A 18 -0.43 4.84 -0.85
CA ILE A 18 0.97 4.69 -1.24
C ILE A 18 1.25 5.73 -2.33
N GLU A 19 2.32 6.47 -2.15
CA GLU A 19 2.80 7.40 -3.16
C GLU A 19 3.83 6.69 -4.02
N GLN A 20 3.62 6.68 -5.34
CA GLN A 20 4.54 5.99 -6.24
C GLN A 20 5.34 6.95 -7.11
N GLY A 21 5.61 8.14 -6.61
CA GLY A 21 6.45 9.10 -7.30
C GLY A 21 5.78 9.87 -8.43
N GLY A 22 4.48 9.69 -8.58
CA GLY A 22 3.68 10.40 -9.57
C GLY A 22 2.57 11.18 -8.92
N ASN A 23 1.57 11.53 -9.71
CA ASN A 23 0.42 12.28 -9.22
C ASN A 23 -0.71 11.40 -8.70
N LYS A 24 -0.52 10.09 -8.73
CA LYS A 24 -1.58 9.16 -8.32
C LYS A 24 -1.17 8.41 -7.07
N ASP A 25 -2.06 8.40 -6.10
CA ASP A 25 -1.92 7.59 -4.90
C ASP A 25 -2.60 6.24 -5.14
N VAL A 26 -2.00 5.19 -4.64
CA VAL A 26 -2.55 3.84 -4.74
C VAL A 26 -3.20 3.50 -3.40
N PHE A 27 -4.45 3.04 -3.44
CA PHE A 27 -5.17 2.67 -2.24
C PHE A 27 -4.59 1.39 -1.64
N LEU A 28 -4.35 1.41 -0.33
CA LEU A 28 -3.84 0.25 0.40
C LEU A 28 -4.82 -0.12 1.51
N HIS A 29 -5.39 -1.31 1.42
CA HIS A 29 -6.29 -1.82 2.44
C HIS A 29 -5.54 -2.73 3.41
N VAL A 30 -5.98 -2.77 4.66
CA VAL A 30 -5.34 -3.58 5.70
C VAL A 30 -5.30 -5.07 5.35
N SER A 31 -6.27 -5.55 4.58
CA SER A 31 -6.30 -6.95 4.17
C SER A 31 -5.08 -7.32 3.33
N ALA A 32 -4.56 -6.40 2.53
CA ALA A 32 -3.35 -6.65 1.76
C ALA A 32 -2.14 -6.81 2.68
N LEU A 33 -2.10 -6.05 3.77
CA LEU A 33 -1.05 -6.16 4.77
C LEU A 33 -1.15 -7.48 5.52
N GLU A 34 -2.35 -7.89 5.88
CA GLU A 34 -2.57 -9.16 6.58
C GLU A 34 -2.10 -10.33 5.74
N GLN A 35 -2.40 -10.32 4.45
CA GLN A 35 -1.96 -11.37 3.54
C GLN A 35 -0.44 -11.42 3.41
N ALA A 36 0.22 -10.28 3.56
CA ALA A 36 1.67 -10.18 3.49
C ALA A 36 2.35 -10.44 4.84
N GLY A 37 1.57 -10.58 5.92
CA GLY A 37 2.12 -10.77 7.25
C GLY A 37 2.67 -9.48 7.86
N ILE A 38 2.21 -8.33 7.39
CA ILE A 38 2.65 -7.02 7.87
C ILE A 38 1.59 -6.49 8.82
N SER A 39 1.99 -6.12 10.04
CA SER A 39 1.01 -5.62 11.02
C SER A 39 0.70 -4.14 10.82
N THR A 40 1.69 -3.32 10.44
CA THR A 40 1.46 -1.90 10.21
C THR A 40 2.61 -1.32 9.38
N LEU A 41 2.37 -0.13 8.84
CA LEU A 41 3.36 0.60 8.06
C LEU A 41 3.44 2.04 8.57
N LYS A 42 4.61 2.63 8.45
CA LYS A 42 4.85 4.01 8.87
C LYS A 42 4.91 4.93 7.66
N GLU A 43 4.59 6.21 7.86
CA GLU A 43 4.74 7.20 6.81
C GLU A 43 6.16 7.24 6.29
N GLY A 44 6.29 7.27 4.96
CA GLY A 44 7.59 7.30 4.31
C GLY A 44 8.27 5.95 4.17
N GLU A 45 7.68 4.91 4.71
CA GLU A 45 8.24 3.56 4.58
C GLU A 45 8.09 3.07 3.15
N GLU A 46 9.17 2.51 2.59
CA GLU A 46 9.11 1.97 1.24
C GLU A 46 8.53 0.57 1.23
N ILE A 47 7.66 0.31 0.27
CA ILE A 47 7.11 -1.02 0.08
C ILE A 47 7.09 -1.37 -1.40
N GLU A 48 7.10 -2.65 -1.67
CA GLU A 48 6.96 -3.20 -3.00
C GLU A 48 5.57 -3.80 -3.14
N PHE A 49 4.92 -3.57 -4.26
CA PHE A 49 3.54 -4.02 -4.44
C PHE A 49 3.21 -4.13 -5.92
N GLU A 50 2.11 -4.81 -6.21
CA GLU A 50 1.53 -4.83 -7.53
C GLU A 50 0.27 -3.97 -7.52
N ILE A 51 -0.02 -3.37 -8.66
CA ILE A 51 -1.23 -2.58 -8.81
C ILE A 51 -2.33 -3.46 -9.36
N GLY A 52 -3.39 -3.61 -8.56
CA GLY A 52 -4.59 -4.30 -8.99
C GLY A 52 -5.70 -3.30 -9.19
N GLU A 53 -6.66 -3.64 -10.02
CA GLU A 53 -7.82 -2.78 -10.25
C GLU A 53 -9.06 -3.43 -9.69
N ASN A 54 -9.82 -2.67 -8.90
CA ASN A 54 -11.05 -3.15 -8.31
C ASN A 54 -12.08 -2.00 -8.33
N LYS A 55 -13.18 -2.22 -9.02
CA LYS A 55 -14.26 -1.24 -9.14
C LYS A 55 -13.79 0.11 -9.66
N GLY A 56 -12.88 0.09 -10.63
CA GLY A 56 -12.35 1.30 -11.23
C GLY A 56 -11.29 2.02 -10.41
N ARG A 57 -10.81 1.41 -9.32
CA ARG A 57 -9.77 1.99 -8.48
C ARG A 57 -8.52 1.13 -8.51
N GLU A 58 -7.38 1.79 -8.47
CA GLU A 58 -6.12 1.10 -8.35
C GLU A 58 -5.84 0.80 -6.89
N ASN A 59 -5.58 -0.47 -6.58
CA ASN A 59 -5.29 -0.94 -5.23
C ASN A 59 -3.93 -1.60 -5.21
N ALA A 60 -3.26 -1.52 -4.06
CA ALA A 60 -2.03 -2.27 -3.85
C ALA A 60 -2.38 -3.71 -3.47
N ILE A 61 -1.76 -4.66 -4.16
CA ILE A 61 -1.90 -6.08 -3.87
C ILE A 61 -0.51 -6.70 -3.81
N ASN A 62 -0.42 -7.89 -3.23
CA ASN A 62 0.86 -8.62 -3.09
C ASN A 62 1.96 -7.74 -2.52
N VAL A 63 1.65 -7.07 -1.41
CA VAL A 63 2.52 -6.10 -0.77
C VAL A 63 3.67 -6.80 -0.06
N LYS A 64 4.88 -6.23 -0.17
CA LYS A 64 6.07 -6.70 0.55
C LYS A 64 6.83 -5.51 1.08
N LYS A 65 7.47 -5.70 2.23
CA LYS A 65 8.40 -4.68 2.73
C LYS A 65 9.68 -4.72 1.94
N VAL A 66 10.20 -3.55 1.62
CA VAL A 66 11.54 -3.40 1.04
C VAL A 66 12.50 -3.37 2.22
N ALA A 67 13.14 -4.48 2.46
CA ALA A 67 14.04 -4.59 3.62
C ALA A 67 15.46 -4.31 3.26
#